data_6874f2d2b3b949c5a817200085e79fc5
#
_entry.id   6874f2d2b3b949c5a817200085e79fc5
#
_cell.length_a   1.000
_cell.length_b   1.000
_cell.length_c   1.000
_cell.angle_alpha   90.00
_cell.angle_beta   90.00
_cell.angle_gamma   90.00
#
_symmetry.space_group_name_H-M   'P 1'
#
loop_
_entity.id
_entity.type
_entity.pdbx_description
1 polymer ?
#
loop_
_entity_poly.entity_id
_entity_poly.type
_entity_poly.pdbx_seq_one_letter_code
_entity_poly.pdbx_strand_id
1 'polypeptide(L)'
;MNLTRTAYGTWSGGRFMHYGEQLSEEHYKQLMRDSFEKGVRTFVTADVYGVGRADALLGEALKGIPREEYCLVGIVGHDIYEGIRQGSKGYPRFTDPTLRGPEKYYDYLKMATEKSLERCQTSKFDLLMLHNPDSISYTSEKVWDAFTALKTEGLTDRLGIAPGPANGFTLDMIECFERYGDRMDWAMIILNPFEPWPGQHVLAAADKNKVDIMARVVDYGGLFHDDVKPGHKFRDGDHRTHRPGDWIEHGVEKLEKVRPFAEKHGISMLQLACLWTLGNTAVKSVVPTLIQEHGEGARSIESKLDDL
;
A
#
# COMPACT_ATOMS: atom_id res chain seq x y z
N MET A 1 -7.14 16.45 -7.41
CA MET A 1 -7.29 16.44 -5.94
C MET A 1 -5.95 16.10 -5.29
N ASN A 2 -5.69 16.47 -4.04
CA ASN A 2 -4.52 15.98 -3.30
C ASN A 2 -4.86 14.69 -2.59
N LEU A 3 -3.86 13.80 -2.40
CA LEU A 3 -4.04 12.59 -1.61
C LEU A 3 -4.49 12.95 -0.19
N THR A 4 -5.42 12.16 0.35
CA THR A 4 -5.99 12.38 1.68
C THR A 4 -5.12 11.75 2.77
N ARG A 5 -5.29 12.20 4.01
CA ARG A 5 -4.51 11.70 5.16
C ARG A 5 -4.72 10.21 5.41
N THR A 6 -5.90 9.70 5.07
CA THR A 6 -6.23 8.27 5.12
C THR A 6 -6.53 7.76 3.73
N ALA A 7 -6.05 6.56 3.41
CA ALA A 7 -6.27 5.90 2.13
C ALA A 7 -6.76 4.45 2.34
N TYR A 8 -7.48 3.94 1.36
CA TYR A 8 -7.90 2.54 1.29
C TYR A 8 -6.98 1.76 0.34
N GLY A 9 -6.41 0.66 0.81
CA GLY A 9 -5.61 -0.25 -0.02
C GLY A 9 -6.42 -1.47 -0.48
N THR A 10 -6.38 -1.79 -1.76
CA THR A 10 -7.08 -2.96 -2.33
C THR A 10 -6.54 -4.31 -1.85
N TRP A 11 -5.51 -4.34 -1.03
CA TRP A 11 -5.07 -5.53 -0.29
C TRP A 11 -5.88 -5.80 0.98
N SER A 12 -6.79 -4.89 1.39
CA SER A 12 -7.75 -5.11 2.47
C SER A 12 -8.77 -6.21 2.12
N GLY A 13 -9.40 -6.79 3.14
CA GLY A 13 -10.46 -7.80 2.95
C GLY A 13 -9.99 -9.19 2.53
N GLY A 14 -8.69 -9.50 2.67
CA GLY A 14 -8.13 -10.86 2.56
C GLY A 14 -8.13 -11.49 1.17
N ARG A 15 -8.59 -10.76 0.13
CA ARG A 15 -8.85 -11.34 -1.19
C ARG A 15 -7.59 -11.51 -2.05
N PHE A 16 -6.69 -10.55 -2.02
CA PHE A 16 -5.47 -10.53 -2.84
C PHE A 16 -4.20 -10.63 -2.01
N MET A 17 -4.28 -10.19 -0.77
CA MET A 17 -3.29 -10.43 0.27
C MET A 17 -3.98 -11.23 1.37
N HIS A 18 -3.43 -12.38 1.71
CA HIS A 18 -4.05 -13.34 2.61
C HIS A 18 -3.92 -12.86 4.07
N TYR A 19 -4.80 -11.96 4.49
CA TYR A 19 -4.98 -11.50 5.87
C TYR A 19 -6.41 -11.78 6.31
N GLY A 20 -6.58 -12.60 7.34
CA GLY A 20 -7.88 -12.95 7.90
C GLY A 20 -8.79 -13.68 6.91
N GLU A 21 -10.08 -13.37 6.94
CA GLU A 21 -11.07 -13.97 6.05
C GLU A 21 -11.12 -13.29 4.69
N GLN A 22 -11.24 -14.10 3.65
CA GLN A 22 -11.41 -13.60 2.29
C GLN A 22 -12.86 -13.16 2.07
N LEU A 23 -13.08 -11.91 1.78
CA LEU A 23 -14.39 -11.40 1.38
C LEU A 23 -14.82 -11.92 0.01
N SER A 24 -16.13 -12.08 -0.22
CA SER A 24 -16.68 -12.24 -1.57
C SER A 24 -16.41 -11.00 -2.43
N GLU A 25 -16.50 -11.10 -3.76
CA GLU A 25 -16.30 -9.92 -4.63
C GLU A 25 -17.33 -8.82 -4.38
N GLU A 26 -18.57 -9.19 -4.15
CA GLU A 26 -19.63 -8.22 -3.87
C GLU A 26 -19.39 -7.49 -2.54
N HIS A 27 -19.04 -8.22 -1.49
CA HIS A 27 -18.71 -7.64 -0.19
C HIS A 27 -17.47 -6.75 -0.29
N TYR A 28 -16.45 -7.17 -1.03
CA TYR A 28 -15.23 -6.41 -1.26
C TYR A 28 -15.50 -5.08 -2.00
N LYS A 29 -16.35 -5.10 -3.04
CA LYS A 29 -16.77 -3.87 -3.75
C LYS A 29 -17.58 -2.95 -2.84
N GLN A 30 -18.50 -3.52 -2.05
CA GLN A 30 -19.30 -2.74 -1.11
C GLN A 30 -18.41 -2.07 -0.07
N LEU A 31 -17.41 -2.76 0.48
CA LEU A 31 -16.47 -2.20 1.45
C LEU A 31 -15.73 -0.97 0.88
N MET A 32 -15.34 -1.00 -0.39
CA MET A 32 -14.72 0.16 -1.05
C MET A 32 -15.70 1.33 -1.20
N ARG A 33 -16.98 1.06 -1.54
CA ARG A 33 -18.02 2.09 -1.58
C ARG A 33 -18.27 2.69 -0.20
N ASP A 34 -18.43 1.85 0.81
CA ASP A 34 -18.66 2.29 2.18
C ASP A 34 -17.50 3.15 2.70
N SER A 35 -16.26 2.80 2.33
CA SER A 35 -15.11 3.62 2.68
C SER A 35 -15.17 5.01 2.03
N PHE A 36 -15.63 5.11 0.76
CA PHE A 36 -15.87 6.39 0.12
C PHE A 36 -16.98 7.18 0.82
N GLU A 37 -18.11 6.55 1.13
CA GLU A 37 -19.23 7.20 1.85
C GLU A 37 -18.82 7.71 3.24
N LYS A 38 -17.88 7.02 3.91
CA LYS A 38 -17.30 7.42 5.19
C LYS A 38 -16.18 8.47 5.08
N GLY A 39 -15.88 8.96 3.89
CA GLY A 39 -14.97 10.09 3.68
C GLY A 39 -13.58 9.73 3.20
N VAL A 40 -13.22 8.46 3.00
CA VAL A 40 -11.97 8.09 2.34
C VAL A 40 -12.01 8.57 0.88
N ARG A 41 -10.97 9.27 0.47
CA ARG A 41 -10.88 9.84 -0.88
C ARG A 41 -9.64 9.41 -1.65
N THR A 42 -8.80 8.56 -1.08
CA THR A 42 -7.61 8.00 -1.74
C THR A 42 -7.71 6.49 -1.77
N PHE A 43 -7.64 5.90 -2.97
CA PHE A 43 -7.68 4.46 -3.20
C PHE A 43 -6.37 4.00 -3.85
N VAL A 44 -5.79 2.94 -3.32
CA VAL A 44 -4.50 2.40 -3.75
C VAL A 44 -4.68 1.00 -4.30
N THR A 45 -4.22 0.75 -5.53
CA THR A 45 -4.29 -0.55 -6.17
C THR A 45 -2.97 -0.92 -6.85
N ALA A 46 -2.80 -2.20 -7.17
CA ALA A 46 -1.66 -2.69 -7.94
C ALA A 46 -2.09 -3.75 -8.95
N ASP A 47 -1.53 -3.67 -10.15
CA ASP A 47 -1.82 -4.58 -11.26
C ASP A 47 -1.52 -6.05 -10.95
N VAL A 48 -0.56 -6.32 -10.07
CA VAL A 48 -0.20 -7.67 -9.63
C VAL A 48 -1.26 -8.32 -8.73
N TYR A 49 -2.12 -7.55 -8.08
CA TYR A 49 -3.15 -8.09 -7.19
C TYR A 49 -4.25 -8.80 -7.97
N GLY A 50 -4.26 -10.14 -7.83
CA GLY A 50 -5.16 -10.99 -8.61
C GLY A 50 -4.97 -10.86 -10.12
N VAL A 51 -3.74 -10.51 -10.58
CA VAL A 51 -3.41 -10.30 -12.00
C VAL A 51 -4.38 -9.30 -12.65
N GLY A 52 -4.52 -8.13 -12.01
CA GLY A 52 -5.39 -7.04 -12.46
C GLY A 52 -6.84 -7.13 -11.97
N ARG A 53 -7.24 -8.21 -11.25
CA ARG A 53 -8.63 -8.29 -10.76
C ARG A 53 -8.93 -7.23 -9.71
N ALA A 54 -7.96 -6.84 -8.88
CA ALA A 54 -8.13 -5.76 -7.90
C ALA A 54 -8.43 -4.42 -8.57
N ASP A 55 -7.73 -4.10 -9.67
CA ASP A 55 -7.96 -2.90 -10.46
C ASP A 55 -9.39 -2.88 -11.02
N ALA A 56 -9.84 -4.02 -11.59
CA ALA A 56 -11.18 -4.14 -12.16
C ALA A 56 -12.27 -3.99 -11.10
N LEU A 57 -12.13 -4.64 -9.95
CA LEU A 57 -13.10 -4.52 -8.85
C LEU A 57 -13.13 -3.11 -8.26
N LEU A 58 -12.00 -2.41 -8.21
CA LEU A 58 -11.95 -1.02 -7.79
C LEU A 58 -12.67 -0.11 -8.80
N GLY A 59 -12.44 -0.29 -10.11
CA GLY A 59 -13.17 0.42 -11.15
C GLY A 59 -14.69 0.17 -11.11
N GLU A 60 -15.10 -1.08 -10.87
CA GLU A 60 -16.51 -1.44 -10.66
C GLU A 60 -17.10 -0.77 -9.41
N ALA A 61 -16.36 -0.75 -8.30
CA ALA A 61 -16.81 -0.17 -7.03
C ALA A 61 -16.96 1.35 -7.11
N LEU A 62 -16.06 2.05 -7.79
CA LEU A 62 -16.09 3.50 -7.93
C LEU A 62 -16.94 3.99 -9.10
N LYS A 63 -17.55 3.09 -9.86
CA LYS A 63 -18.41 3.45 -11.00
C LYS A 63 -19.56 4.36 -10.58
N GLY A 64 -19.71 5.49 -11.30
CA GLY A 64 -20.72 6.49 -11.04
C GLY A 64 -20.34 7.56 -10.03
N ILE A 65 -19.20 7.44 -9.38
CA ILE A 65 -18.60 8.51 -8.58
C ILE A 65 -17.81 9.45 -9.52
N PRO A 66 -18.02 10.77 -9.47
CA PRO A 66 -17.25 11.70 -10.28
C PRO A 66 -15.75 11.54 -10.04
N ARG A 67 -14.96 11.46 -11.13
CA ARG A 67 -13.51 11.15 -11.06
C ARG A 67 -12.72 12.16 -10.22
N GLU A 68 -13.17 13.39 -10.18
CA GLU A 68 -12.57 14.48 -9.41
C GLU A 68 -12.81 14.40 -7.89
N GLU A 69 -13.69 13.51 -7.43
CA GLU A 69 -14.02 13.35 -6.01
C GLU A 69 -13.10 12.37 -5.28
N TYR A 70 -12.22 11.67 -5.99
CA TYR A 70 -11.24 10.75 -5.38
C TYR A 70 -9.88 10.79 -6.06
N CYS A 71 -8.85 10.40 -5.30
CA CYS A 71 -7.50 10.14 -5.79
C CYS A 71 -7.30 8.65 -6.02
N LEU A 72 -6.73 8.30 -7.16
CA LEU A 72 -6.39 6.94 -7.51
C LEU A 72 -4.88 6.77 -7.59
N VAL A 73 -4.36 5.84 -6.81
CA VAL A 73 -2.94 5.47 -6.79
C VAL A 73 -2.79 4.11 -7.45
N GLY A 74 -2.10 4.07 -8.57
CA GLY A 74 -1.74 2.84 -9.27
C GLY A 74 -0.32 2.41 -8.93
N ILE A 75 -0.09 1.11 -8.84
CA ILE A 75 1.24 0.55 -8.57
C ILE A 75 1.54 -0.52 -9.61
N VAL A 76 2.63 -0.38 -10.39
CA VAL A 76 3.05 -1.28 -11.46
C VAL A 76 4.52 -1.65 -11.30
N GLY A 77 4.97 -2.77 -11.91
CA GLY A 77 6.39 -3.11 -11.87
C GLY A 77 6.68 -4.60 -11.75
N HIS A 78 5.72 -5.41 -11.27
CA HIS A 78 5.80 -6.85 -11.43
C HIS A 78 5.38 -7.25 -12.84
N ASP A 79 6.14 -8.08 -13.49
CA ASP A 79 5.79 -8.56 -14.83
C ASP A 79 4.80 -9.73 -14.78
N ILE A 80 3.54 -9.38 -14.76
CA ILE A 80 2.42 -10.33 -14.79
C ILE A 80 1.99 -10.70 -16.22
N TYR A 81 2.61 -10.09 -17.22
CA TYR A 81 2.21 -10.25 -18.63
C TYR A 81 3.08 -11.26 -19.37
N GLU A 82 4.40 -11.17 -19.20
CA GLU A 82 5.39 -12.05 -19.84
C GLU A 82 6.11 -12.93 -18.82
N GLY A 83 6.17 -12.48 -17.55
CA GLY A 83 6.85 -13.18 -16.48
C GLY A 83 6.08 -14.39 -15.96
N ILE A 84 6.83 -15.42 -15.58
CA ILE A 84 6.27 -16.62 -14.94
C ILE A 84 6.38 -16.47 -13.42
N ARG A 85 5.28 -16.70 -12.71
CA ARG A 85 5.25 -16.62 -11.24
C ARG A 85 6.17 -17.68 -10.61
N GLN A 86 7.06 -17.24 -9.75
CA GLN A 86 8.10 -18.05 -9.09
C GLN A 86 7.71 -18.38 -7.63
N GLY A 87 6.64 -19.14 -7.44
CA GLY A 87 6.18 -19.54 -6.11
C GLY A 87 5.94 -18.35 -5.18
N SER A 88 6.52 -18.38 -3.98
CA SER A 88 6.41 -17.30 -2.98
C SER A 88 7.14 -16.00 -3.37
N LYS A 89 8.11 -16.05 -4.29
CA LYS A 89 8.79 -14.85 -4.80
C LYS A 89 7.88 -13.97 -5.67
N GLY A 90 6.73 -14.51 -6.11
CA GLY A 90 5.79 -13.81 -6.97
C GLY A 90 6.27 -13.72 -8.44
N TYR A 91 5.83 -12.67 -9.13
CA TYR A 91 6.26 -12.39 -10.49
C TYR A 91 7.62 -11.67 -10.52
N PRO A 92 8.45 -11.88 -11.57
CA PRO A 92 9.69 -11.12 -11.75
C PRO A 92 9.40 -9.63 -11.86
N ARG A 93 10.45 -8.81 -11.74
CA ARG A 93 10.32 -7.37 -12.02
C ARG A 93 10.40 -7.13 -13.53
N PHE A 94 9.80 -6.05 -13.99
CA PHE A 94 9.87 -5.66 -15.40
C PHE A 94 11.32 -5.41 -15.88
N THR A 95 12.22 -5.15 -14.96
CA THR A 95 13.66 -4.95 -15.18
C THR A 95 14.47 -6.23 -15.25
N ASP A 96 13.84 -7.41 -15.11
CA ASP A 96 14.52 -8.71 -15.23
C ASP A 96 15.18 -8.83 -16.61
N PRO A 97 16.52 -8.95 -16.68
CA PRO A 97 17.25 -8.95 -17.94
C PRO A 97 16.95 -10.19 -18.79
N THR A 98 16.35 -11.23 -18.23
CA THR A 98 15.88 -12.39 -18.99
C THR A 98 14.61 -12.12 -19.79
N LEU A 99 13.84 -11.09 -19.43
CA LEU A 99 12.59 -10.70 -20.10
C LEU A 99 12.81 -9.58 -21.12
N ARG A 100 13.59 -8.56 -20.75
CA ARG A 100 13.82 -7.41 -21.65
C ARG A 100 15.08 -6.61 -21.30
N GLY A 101 15.60 -5.90 -22.31
CA GLY A 101 16.65 -4.91 -22.12
C GLY A 101 16.09 -3.52 -21.74
N PRO A 102 17.00 -2.61 -21.32
CA PRO A 102 16.63 -1.25 -20.86
C PRO A 102 15.89 -0.40 -21.91
N GLU A 103 16.08 -0.69 -23.20
CA GLU A 103 15.42 -0.01 -24.32
C GLU A 103 13.91 -0.27 -24.39
N LYS A 104 13.42 -1.30 -23.68
CA LYS A 104 12.00 -1.69 -23.64
C LYS A 104 11.30 -1.34 -22.32
N TYR A 105 11.99 -0.68 -21.38
CA TYR A 105 11.37 -0.33 -20.08
C TYR A 105 10.19 0.62 -20.25
N TYR A 106 10.32 1.60 -21.14
CA TYR A 106 9.22 2.52 -21.44
C TYR A 106 8.00 1.80 -22.02
N ASP A 107 8.17 0.97 -23.03
CA ASP A 107 7.07 0.25 -23.68
C ASP A 107 6.33 -0.64 -22.67
N TYR A 108 7.10 -1.33 -21.81
CA TYR A 108 6.50 -2.16 -20.76
C TYR A 108 5.72 -1.32 -19.73
N LEU A 109 6.33 -0.29 -19.15
CA LEU A 109 5.69 0.54 -18.14
C LEU A 109 4.44 1.23 -18.69
N LYS A 110 4.49 1.69 -19.92
CA LYS A 110 3.33 2.28 -20.60
C LYS A 110 2.20 1.26 -20.77
N MET A 111 2.50 0.12 -21.33
CA MET A 111 1.52 -0.98 -21.54
C MET A 111 0.90 -1.41 -20.20
N ALA A 112 1.69 -1.63 -19.16
CA ALA A 112 1.20 -2.04 -17.85
C ALA A 112 0.30 -0.96 -17.21
N THR A 113 0.71 0.31 -17.30
CA THR A 113 -0.07 1.45 -16.80
C THR A 113 -1.39 1.59 -17.55
N GLU A 114 -1.38 1.56 -18.88
CA GLU A 114 -2.61 1.66 -19.71
C GLU A 114 -3.59 0.53 -19.40
N LYS A 115 -3.11 -0.72 -19.27
CA LYS A 115 -3.97 -1.85 -18.88
C LYS A 115 -4.54 -1.73 -17.47
N SER A 116 -3.77 -1.18 -16.52
CA SER A 116 -4.27 -0.93 -15.17
C SER A 116 -5.32 0.19 -15.17
N LEU A 117 -5.11 1.27 -15.91
CA LEU A 117 -6.08 2.36 -16.12
C LEU A 117 -7.38 1.85 -16.77
N GLU A 118 -7.27 1.03 -17.80
CA GLU A 118 -8.44 0.41 -18.46
C GLU A 118 -9.29 -0.39 -17.47
N ARG A 119 -8.65 -1.24 -16.65
CA ARG A 119 -9.33 -2.01 -15.59
C ARG A 119 -9.98 -1.13 -14.54
N CYS A 120 -9.30 -0.06 -14.13
CA CYS A 120 -9.82 0.94 -13.19
C CYS A 120 -10.90 1.84 -13.80
N GLN A 121 -11.21 1.70 -15.10
CA GLN A 121 -12.20 2.50 -15.85
C GLN A 121 -11.88 4.01 -15.79
N THR A 122 -10.62 4.37 -15.90
CA THR A 122 -10.14 5.76 -15.86
C THR A 122 -9.03 5.98 -16.89
N SER A 123 -8.76 7.24 -17.22
CA SER A 123 -7.70 7.61 -18.16
C SER A 123 -6.38 8.02 -17.49
N LYS A 124 -6.39 8.25 -16.15
CA LYS A 124 -5.23 8.79 -15.45
C LYS A 124 -5.22 8.38 -13.98
N PHE A 125 -4.02 8.07 -13.46
CA PHE A 125 -3.75 8.00 -12.03
C PHE A 125 -3.41 9.38 -11.46
N ASP A 126 -3.75 9.65 -10.21
CA ASP A 126 -3.25 10.82 -9.47
C ASP A 126 -1.81 10.60 -9.00
N LEU A 127 -1.43 9.35 -8.79
CA LEU A 127 -0.09 8.92 -8.42
C LEU A 127 0.17 7.53 -8.99
N LEU A 128 1.30 7.35 -9.65
CA LEU A 128 1.79 6.06 -10.12
C LEU A 128 3.08 5.70 -9.39
N MET A 129 3.17 4.49 -8.85
CA MET A 129 4.33 4.02 -8.10
C MET A 129 4.97 2.78 -8.74
N LEU A 130 6.29 2.65 -8.64
CA LEU A 130 7.00 1.40 -8.95
C LEU A 130 6.82 0.39 -7.80
N HIS A 131 6.30 -0.79 -8.13
CA HIS A 131 6.00 -1.85 -7.17
C HIS A 131 7.21 -2.69 -6.83
N ASN A 132 7.58 -2.70 -5.55
CA ASN A 132 8.71 -3.49 -5.06
C ASN A 132 9.94 -3.35 -5.97
N PRO A 133 10.44 -2.14 -6.23
CA PRO A 133 11.56 -1.93 -7.13
C PRO A 133 12.75 -2.79 -6.72
N ASP A 134 13.49 -3.28 -7.70
CA ASP A 134 14.76 -3.95 -7.54
C ASP A 134 15.94 -2.96 -7.62
N SER A 135 17.17 -3.44 -7.50
CA SER A 135 18.35 -2.59 -7.57
C SER A 135 18.44 -1.79 -8.87
N ILE A 136 18.00 -2.38 -9.99
CA ILE A 136 17.97 -1.68 -11.28
C ILE A 136 16.94 -0.54 -11.24
N SER A 137 15.76 -0.80 -10.73
CA SER A 137 14.69 0.20 -10.62
C SER A 137 15.07 1.39 -9.71
N TYR A 138 15.84 1.13 -8.65
CA TYR A 138 16.33 2.21 -7.77
C TYR A 138 17.42 3.07 -8.39
N THR A 139 18.23 2.53 -9.33
CA THR A 139 19.49 3.17 -9.75
C THR A 139 19.57 3.49 -11.23
N SER A 140 18.67 2.99 -12.07
CA SER A 140 18.75 3.13 -13.53
C SER A 140 18.09 4.41 -14.02
N GLU A 141 18.89 5.28 -14.66
CA GLU A 141 18.38 6.47 -15.37
C GLU A 141 17.30 6.09 -16.40
N LYS A 142 17.48 4.97 -17.11
CA LYS A 142 16.51 4.50 -18.12
C LYS A 142 15.14 4.16 -17.53
N VAL A 143 15.08 3.65 -16.31
CA VAL A 143 13.81 3.42 -15.61
C VAL A 143 13.14 4.75 -15.29
N TRP A 144 13.89 5.73 -14.76
CA TRP A 144 13.35 7.02 -14.36
C TRP A 144 12.99 7.90 -15.58
N ASP A 145 13.75 7.81 -16.69
CA ASP A 145 13.36 8.44 -17.97
C ASP A 145 12.03 7.89 -18.46
N ALA A 146 11.90 6.56 -18.51
CA ALA A 146 10.67 5.88 -18.92
C ALA A 146 9.49 6.26 -18.02
N PHE A 147 9.70 6.25 -16.70
CA PHE A 147 8.65 6.56 -15.73
C PHE A 147 8.21 8.03 -15.81
N THR A 148 9.16 8.97 -15.98
CA THR A 148 8.87 10.39 -16.19
C THR A 148 8.11 10.64 -17.48
N ALA A 149 8.37 9.86 -18.54
CA ALA A 149 7.64 9.97 -19.81
C ALA A 149 6.13 9.70 -19.63
N LEU A 150 5.73 8.76 -18.76
CA LEU A 150 4.31 8.49 -18.48
C LEU A 150 3.60 9.70 -17.85
N LYS A 151 4.30 10.45 -16.99
CA LYS A 151 3.79 11.71 -16.42
C LYS A 151 3.64 12.78 -17.51
N THR A 152 4.62 12.90 -18.39
CA THR A 152 4.58 13.84 -19.53
C THR A 152 3.44 13.53 -20.50
N GLU A 153 3.12 12.26 -20.70
CA GLU A 153 2.01 11.80 -21.54
C GLU A 153 0.63 11.92 -20.86
N GLY A 154 0.60 12.30 -19.59
CA GLY A 154 -0.64 12.50 -18.85
C GLY A 154 -1.29 11.23 -18.32
N LEU A 155 -0.57 10.10 -18.27
CA LEU A 155 -1.07 8.86 -17.67
C LEU A 155 -1.08 8.91 -16.14
N THR A 156 -0.31 9.82 -15.56
CA THR A 156 -0.29 10.11 -14.12
C THR A 156 0.10 11.56 -13.85
N ASP A 157 -0.35 12.11 -12.71
CA ASP A 157 0.06 13.45 -12.27
C ASP A 157 1.35 13.43 -11.43
N ARG A 158 1.60 12.34 -10.70
CA ARG A 158 2.71 12.20 -9.75
C ARG A 158 3.36 10.84 -9.89
N LEU A 159 4.63 10.76 -9.49
CA LEU A 159 5.42 9.55 -9.53
C LEU A 159 5.91 9.17 -8.13
N GLY A 160 6.11 7.87 -7.89
CA GLY A 160 6.62 7.39 -6.62
C GLY A 160 7.16 5.97 -6.65
N ILE A 161 7.55 5.47 -5.47
CA ILE A 161 7.99 4.10 -5.27
C ILE A 161 7.22 3.45 -4.11
N ALA A 162 6.93 2.18 -4.23
CA ALA A 162 6.31 1.35 -3.20
C ALA A 162 7.17 0.11 -2.91
N PRO A 163 8.26 0.26 -2.14
CA PRO A 163 9.17 -0.83 -1.78
C PRO A 163 8.47 -1.93 -0.98
N GLY A 164 8.99 -3.14 -1.08
CA GLY A 164 8.46 -4.26 -0.31
C GLY A 164 9.16 -5.57 -0.63
N PRO A 165 8.73 -6.65 0.02
CA PRO A 165 7.57 -6.72 0.96
C PRO A 165 7.83 -6.13 2.35
N ALA A 166 9.08 -5.91 2.74
CA ALA A 166 9.49 -5.41 4.05
C ALA A 166 10.34 -4.13 3.93
N ASN A 167 10.82 -3.60 5.05
CA ASN A 167 11.70 -2.41 5.09
C ASN A 167 13.19 -2.70 4.80
N GLY A 168 13.52 -3.83 4.18
CA GLY A 168 14.91 -4.19 3.86
C GLY A 168 15.60 -3.26 2.85
N PHE A 169 14.83 -2.40 2.17
CA PHE A 169 15.30 -1.51 1.10
C PHE A 169 15.47 -0.04 1.57
N THR A 170 15.63 0.19 2.86
CA THR A 170 15.72 1.54 3.44
C THR A 170 16.89 2.34 2.86
N LEU A 171 18.08 1.72 2.70
CA LEU A 171 19.25 2.40 2.14
C LEU A 171 19.09 2.65 0.64
N ASP A 172 18.54 1.68 -0.10
CA ASP A 172 18.24 1.84 -1.54
C ASP A 172 17.25 2.99 -1.77
N MET A 173 16.26 3.13 -0.89
CA MET A 173 15.31 4.26 -0.96
C MET A 173 15.99 5.60 -0.74
N ILE A 174 16.85 5.70 0.29
CA ILE A 174 17.58 6.94 0.59
C ILE A 174 18.45 7.33 -0.61
N GLU A 175 19.20 6.37 -1.18
CA GLU A 175 20.00 6.61 -2.39
C GLU A 175 19.12 7.02 -3.58
N CYS A 176 17.97 6.37 -3.76
CA CYS A 176 17.03 6.71 -4.82
C CYS A 176 16.48 8.15 -4.67
N PHE A 177 16.17 8.58 -3.45
CA PHE A 177 15.75 9.96 -3.19
C PHE A 177 16.86 10.98 -3.49
N GLU A 178 18.11 10.64 -3.18
CA GLU A 178 19.25 11.52 -3.47
C GLU A 178 19.54 11.64 -4.98
N ARG A 179 19.27 10.57 -5.74
CA ARG A 179 19.49 10.57 -7.20
C ARG A 179 18.32 11.14 -8.00
N TYR A 180 17.09 10.83 -7.59
CA TYR A 180 15.87 11.06 -8.39
C TYR A 180 14.75 11.76 -7.61
N GLY A 181 15.04 12.37 -6.47
CA GLY A 181 14.04 13.06 -5.67
C GLY A 181 13.38 14.24 -6.41
N ASP A 182 14.05 14.83 -7.38
CA ASP A 182 13.50 15.86 -8.27
C ASP A 182 12.47 15.33 -9.29
N ARG A 183 12.43 14.00 -9.49
CA ARG A 183 11.49 13.29 -10.37
C ARG A 183 10.41 12.52 -9.60
N MET A 184 10.52 12.46 -8.28
CA MET A 184 9.68 11.66 -7.41
C MET A 184 8.87 12.55 -6.47
N ASP A 185 7.57 12.30 -6.41
CA ASP A 185 6.66 13.04 -5.54
C ASP A 185 6.37 12.28 -4.23
N TRP A 186 6.33 10.92 -4.28
CA TRP A 186 5.89 10.08 -3.16
C TRP A 186 6.70 8.79 -2.99
N ALA A 187 6.76 8.31 -1.75
CA ALA A 187 7.22 6.94 -1.48
C ALA A 187 6.33 6.27 -0.42
N MET A 188 6.14 4.95 -0.56
CA MET A 188 5.40 4.15 0.40
C MET A 188 6.36 3.36 1.31
N ILE A 189 6.16 3.43 2.62
CA ILE A 189 6.99 2.69 3.60
C ILE A 189 6.12 1.94 4.61
N ILE A 190 6.69 0.94 5.28
CA ILE A 190 6.12 0.37 6.50
C ILE A 190 6.54 1.27 7.66
N LEU A 191 5.56 1.84 8.37
CA LEU A 191 5.80 2.64 9.56
C LEU A 191 4.59 2.56 10.48
N ASN A 192 4.83 2.21 11.74
CA ASN A 192 3.82 2.20 12.79
C ASN A 192 4.50 2.37 14.17
N PRO A 193 3.75 2.63 15.26
CA PRO A 193 4.33 2.85 16.57
C PRO A 193 5.20 1.70 17.11
N PHE A 194 4.96 0.46 16.65
CA PHE A 194 5.65 -0.74 17.16
C PHE A 194 6.76 -1.24 16.24
N GLU A 195 6.79 -0.79 14.99
CA GLU A 195 7.83 -1.07 13.99
C GLU A 195 8.33 0.24 13.34
N PRO A 196 8.90 1.19 14.11
CA PRO A 196 9.43 2.41 13.50
C PRO A 196 10.74 2.16 12.75
N TRP A 197 11.55 1.19 13.20
CA TRP A 197 12.82 0.83 12.59
C TRP A 197 12.63 -0.28 11.52
N PRO A 198 13.34 -0.24 10.39
CA PRO A 198 14.27 0.79 9.93
C PRO A 198 13.57 1.94 9.14
N GLY A 199 12.25 1.87 8.90
CA GLY A 199 11.50 2.83 8.09
C GLY A 199 11.68 4.29 8.51
N GLN A 200 11.82 4.56 9.81
CA GLN A 200 12.04 5.92 10.33
C GLN A 200 13.27 6.60 9.74
N HIS A 201 14.29 5.86 9.29
CA HIS A 201 15.52 6.45 8.73
C HIS A 201 15.29 7.07 7.35
N VAL A 202 14.21 6.69 6.66
CA VAL A 202 13.84 7.28 5.37
C VAL A 202 13.28 8.69 5.53
N LEU A 203 12.66 9.01 6.67
CA LEU A 203 11.90 10.25 6.87
C LEU A 203 12.75 11.51 6.67
N ALA A 204 13.97 11.55 7.23
CA ALA A 204 14.85 12.69 7.08
C ALA A 204 15.31 12.88 5.62
N ALA A 205 15.57 11.79 4.88
CA ALA A 205 15.91 11.85 3.47
C ALA A 205 14.70 12.28 2.63
N ALA A 206 13.49 11.85 2.99
CA ALA A 206 12.26 12.26 2.34
C ALA A 206 12.01 13.77 2.49
N ASP A 207 12.10 14.30 3.72
CA ASP A 207 11.98 15.73 3.98
C ASP A 207 13.03 16.54 3.19
N LYS A 208 14.30 16.11 3.20
CA LYS A 208 15.41 16.76 2.47
C LYS A 208 15.14 16.85 0.97
N ASN A 209 14.60 15.79 0.39
CA ASN A 209 14.35 15.66 -1.05
C ASN A 209 12.92 16.03 -1.45
N LYS A 210 12.07 16.48 -0.50
CA LYS A 210 10.67 16.87 -0.72
C LYS A 210 9.80 15.73 -1.29
N VAL A 211 10.07 14.49 -0.85
CA VAL A 211 9.29 13.32 -1.17
C VAL A 211 8.28 13.10 -0.05
N ASP A 212 6.99 13.11 -0.38
CA ASP A 212 5.92 12.83 0.58
C ASP A 212 5.85 11.32 0.88
N ILE A 213 5.57 10.97 2.13
CA ILE A 213 5.50 9.57 2.56
C ILE A 213 4.05 9.12 2.74
N MET A 214 3.73 7.97 2.16
CA MET A 214 2.54 7.18 2.45
C MET A 214 2.95 5.98 3.31
N ALA A 215 2.44 5.90 4.55
CA ALA A 215 2.77 4.80 5.45
C ALA A 215 1.72 3.68 5.35
N ARG A 216 2.17 2.44 5.16
CA ARG A 216 1.34 1.21 5.18
C ARG A 216 1.68 0.34 6.39
N VAL A 217 0.87 -0.71 6.63
CA VAL A 217 0.98 -1.60 7.80
C VAL A 217 0.90 -0.80 9.11
N VAL A 218 0.17 0.31 9.09
CA VAL A 218 -0.03 1.19 10.24
C VAL A 218 -0.76 0.44 11.36
N ASP A 219 -1.60 -0.50 10.97
CA ASP A 219 -2.37 -1.43 11.81
C ASP A 219 -1.51 -2.48 12.53
N TYR A 220 -0.19 -2.54 12.28
CA TYR A 220 0.73 -3.55 12.81
C TYR A 220 0.21 -4.98 12.57
N GLY A 221 -0.15 -5.29 11.30
CA GLY A 221 -0.71 -6.60 10.93
C GLY A 221 -2.05 -6.91 11.57
N GLY A 222 -2.85 -5.89 11.84
CA GLY A 222 -4.19 -5.99 12.40
C GLY A 222 -4.28 -5.86 13.91
N LEU A 223 -3.17 -5.85 14.66
CA LEU A 223 -3.23 -5.78 16.13
C LEU A 223 -3.86 -4.48 16.63
N PHE A 224 -3.66 -3.36 15.93
CA PHE A 224 -4.30 -2.08 16.27
C PHE A 224 -5.81 -2.05 16.00
N HIS A 225 -6.39 -3.07 15.35
CA HIS A 225 -7.86 -3.23 15.32
C HIS A 225 -8.43 -3.72 16.64
N ASP A 226 -7.58 -4.17 17.57
CA ASP A 226 -7.92 -4.58 18.94
C ASP A 226 -8.85 -5.80 19.05
N ASP A 227 -8.93 -6.62 18.01
CA ASP A 227 -9.74 -7.85 17.98
C ASP A 227 -8.91 -9.14 17.86
N VAL A 228 -7.59 -9.05 17.74
CA VAL A 228 -6.67 -10.18 17.85
C VAL A 228 -6.16 -10.27 19.29
N LYS A 229 -6.39 -11.43 19.95
CA LYS A 229 -6.05 -11.64 21.36
C LYS A 229 -5.01 -12.77 21.51
N PRO A 230 -4.30 -12.85 22.64
CA PRO A 230 -3.40 -13.97 22.94
C PRO A 230 -4.09 -15.32 22.71
N GLY A 231 -3.38 -16.23 22.06
CA GLY A 231 -3.92 -17.54 21.67
C GLY A 231 -4.71 -17.56 20.35
N HIS A 232 -4.88 -16.43 19.68
CA HIS A 232 -5.47 -16.38 18.33
C HIS A 232 -4.60 -17.18 17.35
N LYS A 233 -5.25 -17.99 16.51
CA LYS A 233 -4.58 -18.80 15.49
C LYS A 233 -4.98 -18.30 14.12
N PHE A 234 -4.00 -17.82 13.37
CA PHE A 234 -4.22 -17.46 11.98
C PHE A 234 -4.54 -18.68 11.13
N ARG A 235 -5.32 -18.47 10.07
CA ARG A 235 -5.60 -19.52 9.08
C ARG A 235 -4.33 -19.91 8.33
N ASP A 236 -4.30 -21.12 7.80
CA ASP A 236 -3.23 -21.57 6.93
C ASP A 236 -3.11 -20.63 5.71
N GLY A 237 -1.89 -20.20 5.42
CA GLY A 237 -1.61 -19.27 4.34
C GLY A 237 -1.81 -17.79 4.66
N ASP A 238 -2.27 -17.44 5.87
CA ASP A 238 -2.27 -16.04 6.31
C ASP A 238 -0.83 -15.52 6.38
N HIS A 239 -0.59 -14.33 5.84
CA HIS A 239 0.75 -13.73 5.80
C HIS A 239 1.37 -13.51 7.18
N ARG A 240 0.55 -13.45 8.23
CA ARG A 240 1.01 -13.27 9.61
C ARG A 240 1.56 -14.55 10.24
N THR A 241 1.35 -15.71 9.62
CA THR A 241 1.96 -16.99 10.07
C THR A 241 3.48 -16.99 9.98
N HIS A 242 4.08 -16.04 9.23
CA HIS A 242 5.53 -15.83 9.16
C HIS A 242 6.09 -14.95 10.29
N ARG A 243 5.23 -14.38 11.14
CA ARG A 243 5.66 -13.63 12.31
C ARG A 243 6.20 -14.58 13.40
N PRO A 244 7.08 -14.10 14.32
CA PRO A 244 7.50 -14.91 15.49
C PRO A 244 6.30 -15.45 16.25
N GLY A 245 6.44 -16.66 16.83
CA GLY A 245 5.33 -17.33 17.50
C GLY A 245 4.73 -16.60 18.71
N ASP A 246 5.48 -15.69 19.31
CA ASP A 246 5.10 -14.86 20.46
C ASP A 246 4.73 -13.41 20.05
N TRP A 247 4.58 -13.17 18.74
CA TRP A 247 4.32 -11.83 18.20
C TRP A 247 3.01 -11.22 18.69
N ILE A 248 1.95 -12.04 18.82
CA ILE A 248 0.64 -11.57 19.30
C ILE A 248 0.74 -11.17 20.77
N GLU A 249 1.32 -12.04 21.59
CA GLU A 249 1.48 -11.83 23.03
C GLU A 249 2.26 -10.51 23.31
N HIS A 250 3.42 -10.38 22.70
CA HIS A 250 4.23 -9.16 22.82
C HIS A 250 3.57 -7.92 22.22
N GLY A 251 2.83 -8.09 21.12
CA GLY A 251 2.06 -7.01 20.51
C GLY A 251 0.94 -6.52 21.41
N VAL A 252 0.18 -7.43 22.02
CA VAL A 252 -0.89 -7.09 22.97
C VAL A 252 -0.33 -6.43 24.22
N GLU A 253 0.80 -6.92 24.78
CA GLU A 253 1.47 -6.24 25.89
C GLU A 253 1.86 -4.79 25.59
N LYS A 254 2.29 -4.53 24.35
CA LYS A 254 2.59 -3.15 23.89
C LYS A 254 1.31 -2.34 23.74
N LEU A 255 0.23 -2.93 23.20
CA LEU A 255 -1.07 -2.26 23.07
C LEU A 255 -1.58 -1.80 24.42
N GLU A 256 -1.53 -2.65 25.45
CA GLU A 256 -1.99 -2.29 26.80
C GLU A 256 -1.20 -1.10 27.40
N LYS A 257 0.08 -0.96 27.06
CA LYS A 257 0.90 0.20 27.51
C LYS A 257 0.49 1.52 26.84
N VAL A 258 -0.04 1.47 25.61
CA VAL A 258 -0.44 2.69 24.87
C VAL A 258 -1.95 2.93 24.93
N ARG A 259 -2.76 1.95 25.35
CA ARG A 259 -4.22 2.05 25.51
C ARG A 259 -4.67 3.28 26.30
N PRO A 260 -4.05 3.61 27.46
CA PRO A 260 -4.46 4.80 28.24
C PRO A 260 -4.38 6.12 27.45
N PHE A 261 -3.49 6.20 26.45
CA PHE A 261 -3.43 7.38 25.58
C PHE A 261 -4.63 7.45 24.63
N ALA A 262 -5.05 6.33 24.04
CA ALA A 262 -6.23 6.28 23.20
C ALA A 262 -7.51 6.62 24.01
N GLU A 263 -7.68 5.99 25.17
CA GLU A 263 -8.82 6.22 26.07
C GLU A 263 -8.90 7.69 26.55
N LYS A 264 -7.78 8.29 26.93
CA LYS A 264 -7.70 9.70 27.36
C LYS A 264 -8.21 10.66 26.27
N HIS A 265 -8.02 10.31 25.01
CA HIS A 265 -8.42 11.16 23.88
C HIS A 265 -9.72 10.70 23.20
N GLY A 266 -10.36 9.63 23.69
CA GLY A 266 -11.60 9.10 23.14
C GLY A 266 -11.46 8.61 21.69
N ILE A 267 -10.30 8.04 21.35
CA ILE A 267 -9.98 7.53 20.00
C ILE A 267 -9.75 6.02 20.04
N SER A 268 -9.93 5.35 18.89
CA SER A 268 -9.61 3.93 18.77
C SER A 268 -8.09 3.69 18.75
N MET A 269 -7.69 2.42 18.98
CA MET A 269 -6.28 2.03 18.90
C MET A 269 -5.70 2.23 17.49
N LEU A 270 -6.51 1.97 16.44
CA LEU A 270 -6.10 2.23 15.05
C LEU A 270 -5.91 3.73 14.81
N GLN A 271 -6.84 4.57 15.30
CA GLN A 271 -6.70 6.02 15.20
C GLN A 271 -5.45 6.53 15.91
N LEU A 272 -5.12 5.96 17.08
CA LEU A 272 -3.85 6.28 17.78
C LEU A 272 -2.64 5.96 16.89
N ALA A 273 -2.60 4.78 16.28
CA ALA A 273 -1.50 4.39 15.39
C ALA A 273 -1.39 5.30 14.17
N CYS A 274 -2.53 5.62 13.54
CA CYS A 274 -2.59 6.53 12.39
C CYS A 274 -2.10 7.93 12.76
N LEU A 275 -2.57 8.49 13.87
CA LEU A 275 -2.19 9.83 14.33
C LEU A 275 -0.72 9.90 14.72
N TRP A 276 -0.19 8.87 15.40
CA TRP A 276 1.24 8.81 15.72
C TRP A 276 2.09 8.80 14.44
N THR A 277 1.70 8.00 13.46
CA THR A 277 2.40 7.89 12.18
C THR A 277 2.37 9.22 11.40
N LEU A 278 1.19 9.85 11.31
CA LEU A 278 0.99 11.17 10.70
C LEU A 278 1.64 12.33 11.46
N GLY A 279 2.06 12.11 12.70
CA GLY A 279 2.84 13.07 13.49
C GLY A 279 4.25 13.32 12.94
N ASN A 280 4.75 12.45 12.05
CA ASN A 280 6.01 12.66 11.34
C ASN A 280 5.80 13.59 10.14
N THR A 281 6.61 14.63 10.02
CA THR A 281 6.43 15.71 9.03
C THR A 281 6.41 15.22 7.58
N ALA A 282 7.24 14.23 7.23
CA ALA A 282 7.28 13.64 5.90
C ALA A 282 6.04 12.79 5.59
N VAL A 283 5.34 12.25 6.60
CA VAL A 283 4.18 11.37 6.38
C VAL A 283 2.94 12.21 6.11
N LYS A 284 2.38 12.07 4.92
CA LYS A 284 1.19 12.81 4.47
C LYS A 284 -0.06 11.93 4.37
N SER A 285 0.13 10.61 4.25
CA SER A 285 -0.98 9.66 4.14
C SER A 285 -0.67 8.36 4.87
N VAL A 286 -1.69 7.70 5.41
CA VAL A 286 -1.63 6.37 6.02
C VAL A 286 -2.61 5.43 5.32
N VAL A 287 -2.19 4.17 5.16
CA VAL A 287 -3.01 3.13 4.53
C VAL A 287 -3.07 1.92 5.46
N PRO A 288 -3.95 1.91 6.46
CA PRO A 288 -4.14 0.73 7.29
C PRO A 288 -4.76 -0.41 6.48
N THR A 289 -4.42 -1.66 6.82
CA THR A 289 -5.02 -2.84 6.23
C THR A 289 -6.27 -3.19 7.00
N LEU A 290 -7.43 -3.17 6.35
CA LEU A 290 -8.67 -3.65 6.97
C LEU A 290 -8.74 -5.17 6.83
N ILE A 291 -8.89 -5.85 7.96
CA ILE A 291 -8.85 -7.31 8.05
C ILE A 291 -10.13 -7.80 8.73
N GLN A 292 -10.85 -8.72 8.07
CA GLN A 292 -11.91 -9.47 8.73
C GLN A 292 -11.27 -10.63 9.48
N GLU A 293 -11.19 -10.52 10.78
CA GLU A 293 -10.72 -11.61 11.63
C GLU A 293 -11.81 -12.67 11.80
N HIS A 294 -11.41 -13.85 12.22
CA HIS A 294 -12.29 -14.94 12.60
C HIS A 294 -12.23 -15.18 14.11
N GLY A 295 -13.24 -15.89 14.64
CA GLY A 295 -13.28 -16.27 16.04
C GLY A 295 -14.09 -15.33 16.93
N GLU A 296 -14.17 -15.70 18.21
CA GLU A 296 -14.91 -14.94 19.22
C GLU A 296 -14.24 -13.58 19.48
N GLY A 297 -15.05 -12.53 19.47
CA GLY A 297 -14.58 -11.15 19.67
C GLY A 297 -14.07 -10.47 18.41
N ALA A 298 -14.06 -11.12 17.23
CA ALA A 298 -13.73 -10.48 15.97
C ALA A 298 -14.73 -9.36 15.64
N ARG A 299 -14.20 -8.18 15.34
CA ARG A 299 -15.00 -7.05 14.86
C ARG A 299 -15.32 -7.23 13.38
N SER A 300 -16.51 -6.79 12.95
CA SER A 300 -16.79 -6.74 11.51
C SER A 300 -15.86 -5.75 10.82
N ILE A 301 -15.50 -6.06 9.57
CA ILE A 301 -14.59 -5.20 8.80
C ILE A 301 -15.22 -3.82 8.53
N GLU A 302 -16.55 -3.74 8.43
CA GLU A 302 -17.30 -2.49 8.28
C GLU A 302 -17.14 -1.59 9.51
N SER A 303 -17.15 -2.18 10.72
CA SER A 303 -16.94 -1.42 11.96
C SER A 303 -15.54 -0.82 12.05
N LYS A 304 -14.57 -1.40 11.34
CA LYS A 304 -13.19 -0.89 11.27
C LYS A 304 -13.06 0.32 10.32
N LEU A 305 -14.01 0.50 9.41
CA LEU A 305 -14.08 1.73 8.61
C LEU A 305 -14.34 2.98 9.45
N ASP A 306 -15.00 2.84 10.59
CA ASP A 306 -15.28 3.97 11.50
C ASP A 306 -13.99 4.50 12.17
N ASP A 307 -12.91 3.74 12.10
CA ASP A 307 -11.60 4.09 12.64
C ASP A 307 -10.68 4.82 11.63
N LEU A 308 -11.12 4.99 10.35
CA LEU A 308 -10.32 5.61 9.28
C LEU A 308 -10.40 7.14 9.20
#